data_4ecbf16a2af65a3a0f74ecc8fbe470dd
#
_entry.id   4ecbf16a2af65a3a0f74ecc8fbe470dd
#
_cell.length_a   1.000
_cell.length_b   1.000
_cell.length_c   1.000
_cell.angle_alpha   90.00
_cell.angle_beta   90.00
_cell.angle_gamma   90.00
#
_symmetry.space_group_name_H-M   'P 1'
#
loop_
_entity.id
_entity.type
_entity.pdbx_description
1 polymer ?
#
loop_
_entity_poly.entity_id
_entity_poly.type
_entity_poly.pdbx_seq_one_letter_code
_entity_poly.pdbx_strand_id
1 'polypeptide(L)'
;MAVAPEADAPAQWHRVLTLLATVSLFIGTRAVWTQAASRELVIAAVISLCYLSILVSGVLALTARRTRTLARLDLCVLLTAMTLTLCTFALNHAGGDEGVLTAQAARELAAGHPVYGQPWPWLFQHNPDVALTPTMNGGYDLTYGYPPLVPLLTAPLLWLGHGALAATVVTTGALLVGAVTLWRLLPVPWRSAATMVCLGFGFLPSYARLGYPAIVALALLIPVVVRWPRIGAGGRLGWGGFARAACLGAACAAQQLPWFLVPFLLAGIYAVRRGELGARTAAWVVLRITGAAVTVWLLINTYFMVSEPRTWASGVALPLTQNATIHGQGLVGLALYYTDGSDRLAWYSHASMLLAGALLALLVLFVRRLGPATTVLPWCAFFLATRSQDGYYLLMTPLWLAAAVTTPATSFARAWQPRPRFLSGPRRRAALVATAALLLVPALACTAVAATGSPPLAMRVTRALTTGPTAVSELTVRVTNRDDSALTPHFTLTTGQGMTRWWTAVQGPATLPAHTSAVYRLQPPGPVFRVPRRPGTRIRLRVFTASPDTLSSMDIRLPGGRQNVKDHPAVRPAR
;
A
#
# COMPACT_ATOMS: atom_id res chain seq x y z
N MET A 1 -53.89 -2.26 25.80
CA MET A 1 -52.51 -2.77 25.64
C MET A 1 -51.70 -1.70 24.96
N ALA A 2 -50.85 -0.97 25.70
CA ALA A 2 -49.96 0.02 25.13
C ALA A 2 -48.85 -0.74 24.40
N VAL A 3 -48.75 -0.52 23.09
CA VAL A 3 -47.64 -0.99 22.29
C VAL A 3 -46.37 -0.28 22.80
N ALA A 4 -45.47 -1.07 23.41
CA ALA A 4 -44.16 -0.56 23.82
C ALA A 4 -43.44 0.04 22.61
N PRO A 5 -42.75 1.18 22.77
CA PRO A 5 -42.18 1.88 21.64
C PRO A 5 -41.14 1.02 20.93
N GLU A 6 -41.22 1.02 19.62
CA GLU A 6 -40.34 0.37 18.62
C GLU A 6 -38.86 0.83 18.68
N ALA A 7 -38.47 1.56 19.74
CA ALA A 7 -37.18 2.22 19.91
C ALA A 7 -35.97 1.30 20.08
N ASP A 8 -36.14 -0.02 20.11
CA ASP A 8 -35.05 -1.00 20.34
C ASP A 8 -34.79 -1.97 19.15
N ALA A 9 -35.51 -1.81 18.05
CA ALA A 9 -35.34 -2.66 16.88
C ALA A 9 -34.04 -2.28 16.12
N PRO A 10 -33.24 -3.29 15.66
CA PRO A 10 -32.05 -3.01 14.87
C PRO A 10 -32.40 -2.38 13.54
N ALA A 11 -31.67 -1.34 13.13
CA ALA A 11 -31.77 -0.79 11.79
C ALA A 11 -31.43 -1.88 10.75
N GLN A 12 -32.12 -1.88 9.62
CA GLN A 12 -31.91 -2.87 8.55
C GLN A 12 -30.46 -2.91 8.08
N TRP A 13 -29.84 -1.76 7.90
CA TRP A 13 -28.45 -1.67 7.46
C TRP A 13 -27.45 -2.22 8.50
N HIS A 14 -27.75 -2.21 9.81
CA HIS A 14 -26.93 -2.88 10.83
C HIS A 14 -26.89 -4.39 10.60
N ARG A 15 -28.06 -5.02 10.34
CA ARG A 15 -28.15 -6.45 9.99
C ARG A 15 -27.37 -6.75 8.71
N VAL A 16 -27.51 -5.91 7.69
CA VAL A 16 -26.78 -6.06 6.42
C VAL A 16 -25.26 -6.01 6.65
N LEU A 17 -24.76 -5.08 7.46
CA LEU A 17 -23.33 -4.99 7.77
C LEU A 17 -22.82 -6.21 8.53
N THR A 18 -23.60 -6.75 9.48
CA THR A 18 -23.24 -7.98 10.20
C THR A 18 -23.18 -9.16 9.24
N LEU A 19 -24.14 -9.28 8.32
CA LEU A 19 -24.14 -10.32 7.28
C LEU A 19 -22.96 -10.17 6.32
N LEU A 20 -22.68 -8.97 5.85
CA LEU A 20 -21.54 -8.72 4.97
C LEU A 20 -20.22 -9.06 5.65
N ALA A 21 -20.10 -8.78 6.95
CA ALA A 21 -18.92 -9.17 7.72
C ALA A 21 -18.77 -10.70 7.78
N THR A 22 -19.83 -11.44 8.07
CA THR A 22 -19.79 -12.91 8.09
C THR A 22 -19.42 -13.50 6.73
N VAL A 23 -20.01 -12.97 5.64
CA VAL A 23 -19.70 -13.39 4.27
C VAL A 23 -18.24 -13.10 3.91
N SER A 24 -17.73 -11.93 4.31
CA SER A 24 -16.34 -11.56 4.03
C SER A 24 -15.34 -12.49 4.70
N LEU A 25 -15.63 -12.95 5.92
CA LEU A 25 -14.82 -13.95 6.64
C LEU A 25 -14.83 -15.29 5.92
N PHE A 26 -15.99 -15.74 5.46
CA PHE A 26 -16.11 -17.01 4.74
C PHE A 26 -15.29 -16.98 3.43
N ILE A 27 -15.37 -15.89 2.66
CA ILE A 27 -14.60 -15.72 1.42
C ILE A 27 -13.10 -15.69 1.72
N GLY A 28 -12.68 -14.92 2.72
CA GLY A 28 -11.25 -14.70 3.05
C GLY A 28 -10.53 -15.94 3.61
N THR A 29 -11.27 -16.95 4.11
CA THR A 29 -10.68 -18.11 4.80
C THR A 29 -10.82 -19.43 4.06
N ARG A 30 -11.51 -19.46 2.90
CA ARG A 30 -11.72 -20.69 2.14
C ARG A 30 -10.43 -21.45 1.79
N ALA A 31 -9.42 -20.75 1.28
CA ALA A 31 -8.14 -21.34 0.93
C ALA A 31 -7.36 -21.82 2.18
N VAL A 32 -7.53 -21.15 3.31
CA VAL A 32 -6.86 -21.46 4.57
C VAL A 32 -7.32 -22.80 5.13
N TRP A 33 -8.63 -23.10 5.06
CA TRP A 33 -9.16 -24.40 5.50
C TRP A 33 -8.57 -25.57 4.72
N THR A 34 -8.49 -25.45 3.40
CA THR A 34 -7.91 -26.51 2.54
C THR A 34 -6.43 -26.76 2.91
N GLN A 35 -5.68 -25.71 3.19
CA GLN A 35 -4.30 -25.82 3.62
C GLN A 35 -4.17 -26.44 5.01
N ALA A 36 -5.03 -26.04 5.96
CA ALA A 36 -5.04 -26.60 7.31
C ALA A 36 -5.37 -28.09 7.29
N ALA A 37 -6.36 -28.50 6.52
CA ALA A 37 -6.78 -29.89 6.40
C ALA A 37 -5.67 -30.84 5.89
N SER A 38 -4.70 -30.29 5.13
CA SER A 38 -3.57 -31.07 4.62
C SER A 38 -2.32 -31.08 5.53
N ARG A 39 -2.26 -30.20 6.54
CA ARG A 39 -1.05 -29.99 7.36
C ARG A 39 -1.29 -30.08 8.85
N GLU A 40 -2.39 -29.46 9.36
CA GLU A 40 -2.63 -29.23 10.78
C GLU A 40 -4.10 -29.43 11.13
N LEU A 41 -4.48 -30.69 11.43
CA LEU A 41 -5.87 -31.08 11.67
C LEU A 41 -6.55 -30.31 12.80
N VAL A 42 -5.82 -29.94 13.86
CA VAL A 42 -6.36 -29.14 14.97
C VAL A 42 -6.78 -27.76 14.48
N ILE A 43 -5.95 -27.10 13.66
CA ILE A 43 -6.26 -25.79 13.07
C ILE A 43 -7.44 -25.92 12.11
N ALA A 44 -7.51 -27.01 11.32
CA ALA A 44 -8.65 -27.28 10.44
C ALA A 44 -9.96 -27.41 11.25
N ALA A 45 -9.94 -28.12 12.39
CA ALA A 45 -11.09 -28.24 13.28
C ALA A 45 -11.52 -26.88 13.85
N VAL A 46 -10.57 -26.05 14.31
CA VAL A 46 -10.87 -24.69 14.80
C VAL A 46 -11.49 -23.85 13.69
N ILE A 47 -10.97 -23.89 12.45
CA ILE A 47 -11.55 -23.16 11.31
C ILE A 47 -12.97 -23.67 11.02
N SER A 48 -13.23 -24.98 11.11
CA SER A 48 -14.57 -25.56 10.93
C SER A 48 -15.55 -25.06 12.00
N LEU A 49 -15.12 -24.93 13.26
CA LEU A 49 -15.94 -24.31 14.32
C LEU A 49 -16.18 -22.81 14.04
N CYS A 50 -15.19 -22.11 13.51
CA CYS A 50 -15.38 -20.73 13.05
C CYS A 50 -16.42 -20.64 11.92
N TYR A 51 -16.44 -21.58 10.98
CA TYR A 51 -17.48 -21.64 9.94
C TYR A 51 -18.87 -21.87 10.54
N LEU A 52 -19.01 -22.76 11.53
CA LEU A 52 -20.26 -22.90 12.26
C LEU A 52 -20.66 -21.58 12.93
N SER A 53 -19.73 -20.91 13.60
CA SER A 53 -19.97 -19.58 14.20
C SER A 53 -20.44 -18.55 13.16
N ILE A 54 -19.84 -18.52 11.97
CA ILE A 54 -20.23 -17.65 10.85
C ILE A 54 -21.69 -17.94 10.43
N LEU A 55 -22.04 -19.23 10.22
CA LEU A 55 -23.39 -19.64 9.80
C LEU A 55 -24.43 -19.29 10.86
N VAL A 56 -24.17 -19.63 12.12
CA VAL A 56 -25.07 -19.31 13.25
C VAL A 56 -25.22 -17.80 13.40
N SER A 57 -24.12 -17.04 13.35
CA SER A 57 -24.16 -15.57 13.42
C SER A 57 -24.96 -14.97 12.27
N GLY A 58 -24.84 -15.51 11.05
CA GLY A 58 -25.63 -15.09 9.89
C GLY A 58 -27.13 -15.28 10.09
N VAL A 59 -27.55 -16.48 10.55
CA VAL A 59 -28.97 -16.77 10.84
C VAL A 59 -29.50 -15.88 11.98
N LEU A 60 -28.73 -15.75 13.05
CA LEU A 60 -29.12 -14.92 14.20
C LEU A 60 -29.17 -13.43 13.84
N ALA A 61 -28.35 -12.95 12.92
CA ALA A 61 -28.39 -11.56 12.44
C ALA A 61 -29.71 -11.26 11.71
N LEU A 62 -30.26 -12.23 10.97
CA LEU A 62 -31.57 -12.09 10.31
C LEU A 62 -32.73 -12.07 11.31
N THR A 63 -32.64 -12.86 12.38
CA THR A 63 -33.72 -13.06 13.35
C THR A 63 -33.62 -12.16 14.59
N ALA A 64 -32.52 -11.44 14.78
CA ALA A 64 -32.32 -10.56 15.93
C ALA A 64 -33.38 -9.44 15.98
N ARG A 65 -34.15 -9.40 17.08
CA ARG A 65 -35.22 -8.41 17.29
C ARG A 65 -34.75 -7.18 18.08
N ARG A 66 -33.60 -7.24 18.75
CA ARG A 66 -33.08 -6.18 19.61
C ARG A 66 -31.68 -5.75 19.17
N THR A 67 -31.42 -4.45 19.18
CA THR A 67 -30.10 -3.87 18.87
C THR A 67 -28.99 -4.44 19.77
N ARG A 68 -29.26 -4.70 21.06
CA ARG A 68 -28.30 -5.31 21.99
C ARG A 68 -27.90 -6.71 21.59
N THR A 69 -28.84 -7.52 21.09
CA THR A 69 -28.55 -8.88 20.59
C THR A 69 -27.64 -8.80 19.37
N LEU A 70 -27.95 -7.91 18.43
CA LEU A 70 -27.14 -7.74 17.23
C LEU A 70 -25.72 -7.20 17.57
N ALA A 71 -25.61 -6.28 18.55
CA ALA A 71 -24.32 -5.82 19.05
C ALA A 71 -23.45 -6.93 19.68
N ARG A 72 -24.08 -7.93 20.33
CA ARG A 72 -23.37 -9.13 20.84
C ARG A 72 -22.92 -10.02 19.69
N LEU A 73 -23.74 -10.16 18.66
CA LEU A 73 -23.34 -10.88 17.44
C LEU A 73 -22.16 -10.21 16.75
N ASP A 74 -22.12 -8.87 16.68
CA ASP A 74 -20.96 -8.13 16.15
C ASP A 74 -19.67 -8.49 16.91
N LEU A 75 -19.74 -8.71 18.23
CA LEU A 75 -18.61 -9.18 19.04
C LEU A 75 -18.24 -10.63 18.70
N CYS A 76 -19.23 -11.52 18.54
CA CYS A 76 -18.96 -12.90 18.11
C CYS A 76 -18.27 -12.94 16.74
N VAL A 77 -18.73 -12.12 15.80
CA VAL A 77 -18.12 -11.98 14.46
C VAL A 77 -16.68 -11.48 14.57
N LEU A 78 -16.40 -10.49 15.43
CA LEU A 78 -15.03 -10.01 15.68
C LEU A 78 -14.13 -11.12 16.25
N LEU A 79 -14.60 -11.83 17.28
CA LEU A 79 -13.83 -12.92 17.89
C LEU A 79 -13.55 -14.05 16.89
N THR A 80 -14.54 -14.43 16.09
CA THR A 80 -14.38 -15.41 15.02
C THR A 80 -13.34 -14.93 14.00
N ALA A 81 -13.38 -13.66 13.60
CA ALA A 81 -12.42 -13.07 12.68
C ALA A 81 -10.99 -13.07 13.23
N MET A 82 -10.82 -12.73 14.51
CA MET A 82 -9.52 -12.78 15.18
C MET A 82 -8.98 -14.21 15.25
N THR A 83 -9.82 -15.19 15.58
CA THR A 83 -9.44 -16.62 15.60
C THR A 83 -9.00 -17.09 14.22
N LEU A 84 -9.76 -16.76 13.17
CA LEU A 84 -9.39 -17.09 11.78
C LEU A 84 -8.07 -16.42 11.35
N THR A 85 -7.84 -15.18 11.78
CA THR A 85 -6.58 -14.48 11.51
C THR A 85 -5.40 -15.17 12.19
N LEU A 86 -5.56 -15.60 13.45
CA LEU A 86 -4.54 -16.35 14.19
C LEU A 86 -4.30 -17.74 13.58
N CYS A 87 -5.34 -18.46 13.14
CA CYS A 87 -5.21 -19.72 12.40
C CYS A 87 -4.42 -19.53 11.10
N THR A 88 -4.71 -18.45 10.36
CA THR A 88 -3.99 -18.11 9.12
C THR A 88 -2.52 -17.81 9.41
N PHE A 89 -2.23 -17.08 10.49
CA PHE A 89 -0.88 -16.79 10.94
C PHE A 89 -0.14 -18.07 11.32
N ALA A 90 -0.74 -18.95 12.11
CA ALA A 90 -0.14 -20.20 12.54
C ALA A 90 0.25 -21.13 11.36
N LEU A 91 -0.54 -21.11 10.29
CA LEU A 91 -0.26 -21.91 9.08
C LEU A 91 0.80 -21.28 8.15
N ASN A 92 0.88 -19.96 8.10
CA ASN A 92 1.68 -19.22 7.12
C ASN A 92 2.24 -17.95 7.73
N HIS A 93 3.44 -18.01 8.28
CA HIS A 93 4.08 -16.90 8.99
C HIS A 93 5.49 -16.55 8.47
N ALA A 94 5.83 -16.97 7.25
CA ALA A 94 7.20 -16.86 6.72
C ALA A 94 7.69 -15.43 6.49
N GLY A 95 6.79 -14.44 6.47
CA GLY A 95 7.14 -13.06 6.18
C GLY A 95 7.36 -12.78 4.68
N GLY A 96 7.29 -11.50 4.29
CA GLY A 96 7.72 -10.97 3.00
C GLY A 96 9.13 -10.37 3.12
N ASP A 97 9.59 -9.69 2.07
CA ASP A 97 10.86 -8.95 2.06
C ASP A 97 10.94 -7.92 3.20
N GLU A 98 9.90 -7.11 3.38
CA GLU A 98 9.83 -6.13 4.47
C GLU A 98 9.89 -6.80 5.85
N GLY A 99 9.21 -7.94 6.04
CA GLY A 99 9.20 -8.68 7.30
C GLY A 99 10.56 -9.29 7.63
N VAL A 100 11.24 -9.85 6.63
CA VAL A 100 12.58 -10.45 6.78
C VAL A 100 13.61 -9.37 7.09
N LEU A 101 13.58 -8.24 6.35
CA LEU A 101 14.46 -7.09 6.61
C LEU A 101 14.20 -6.47 7.97
N THR A 102 12.93 -6.34 8.39
CA THR A 102 12.56 -5.83 9.71
C THR A 102 13.07 -6.74 10.84
N ALA A 103 12.93 -8.05 10.68
CA ALA A 103 13.44 -9.02 11.65
C ALA A 103 14.96 -8.96 11.78
N GLN A 104 15.68 -8.78 10.67
CA GLN A 104 17.14 -8.60 10.69
C GLN A 104 17.55 -7.27 11.32
N ALA A 105 16.87 -6.18 10.94
CA ALA A 105 17.09 -4.87 11.57
C ALA A 105 16.92 -4.92 13.11
N ALA A 106 15.94 -5.68 13.58
CA ALA A 106 15.74 -5.92 15.00
C ALA A 106 16.88 -6.73 15.65
N ARG A 107 17.46 -7.71 14.94
CA ARG A 107 18.63 -8.48 15.42
C ARG A 107 19.87 -7.61 15.53
N GLU A 108 20.16 -6.82 14.49
CA GLU A 108 21.29 -5.87 14.52
C GLU A 108 21.13 -4.88 15.67
N LEU A 109 19.91 -4.34 15.86
CA LEU A 109 19.61 -3.46 16.99
C LEU A 109 19.84 -4.16 18.34
N ALA A 110 19.37 -5.39 18.50
CA ALA A 110 19.55 -6.17 19.75
C ALA A 110 21.02 -6.52 20.02
N ALA A 111 21.84 -6.63 18.99
CA ALA A 111 23.28 -6.86 19.06
C ALA A 111 24.09 -5.56 19.22
N GLY A 112 23.47 -4.38 19.18
CA GLY A 112 24.15 -3.09 19.23
C GLY A 112 24.88 -2.71 17.94
N HIS A 113 24.54 -3.35 16.83
CA HIS A 113 25.10 -3.06 15.51
C HIS A 113 24.29 -2.01 14.75
N PRO A 114 24.90 -1.33 13.74
CA PRO A 114 24.17 -0.42 12.86
C PRO A 114 23.02 -1.11 12.12
N VAL A 115 21.88 -0.44 12.06
CA VAL A 115 20.65 -0.96 11.42
C VAL A 115 20.56 -0.53 9.96
N TYR A 116 21.05 0.67 9.63
CA TYR A 116 20.89 1.29 8.34
C TYR A 116 22.14 1.17 7.46
N GLY A 117 21.93 1.21 6.13
CA GLY A 117 23.02 1.22 5.16
C GLY A 117 23.74 -0.12 4.95
N GLN A 118 23.33 -1.17 5.65
CA GLN A 118 23.90 -2.51 5.54
C GLN A 118 23.03 -3.38 4.61
N PRO A 119 23.56 -3.86 3.47
CA PRO A 119 22.84 -4.83 2.64
C PRO A 119 22.97 -6.23 3.23
N TRP A 120 21.89 -6.98 3.25
CA TRP A 120 21.83 -8.36 3.76
C TRP A 120 21.43 -9.38 2.69
N PRO A 121 22.26 -9.62 1.64
CA PRO A 121 21.91 -10.51 0.53
C PRO A 121 21.71 -11.98 0.96
N TRP A 122 22.43 -12.41 2.00
CA TRP A 122 22.36 -13.75 2.56
C TRP A 122 20.99 -14.11 3.14
N LEU A 123 20.21 -13.12 3.61
CA LEU A 123 18.83 -13.35 4.09
C LEU A 123 17.96 -13.99 3.03
N PHE A 124 18.09 -13.53 1.79
CA PHE A 124 17.27 -13.99 0.68
C PHE A 124 17.81 -15.28 0.03
N GLN A 125 19.06 -15.65 0.32
CA GLN A 125 19.58 -16.97 0.00
C GLN A 125 18.97 -18.03 0.92
N HIS A 126 18.77 -17.70 2.21
CA HIS A 126 18.11 -18.59 3.18
C HIS A 126 16.57 -18.58 3.06
N ASN A 127 15.99 -17.59 2.38
CA ASN A 127 14.55 -17.45 2.16
C ASN A 127 14.25 -17.27 0.65
N PRO A 128 14.47 -18.30 -0.17
CA PRO A 128 14.40 -18.20 -1.64
C PRO A 128 12.98 -17.88 -2.15
N ASP A 129 11.95 -18.22 -1.38
CA ASP A 129 10.53 -17.99 -1.73
C ASP A 129 10.08 -16.53 -1.46
N VAL A 130 10.89 -15.74 -0.77
CA VAL A 130 10.60 -14.33 -0.53
C VAL A 130 10.85 -13.52 -1.80
N ALA A 131 9.83 -12.81 -2.24
CA ALA A 131 9.94 -11.91 -3.38
C ALA A 131 10.88 -10.74 -3.04
N LEU A 132 11.84 -10.48 -3.93
CA LEU A 132 12.76 -9.35 -3.81
C LEU A 132 12.19 -8.14 -4.54
N THR A 133 12.38 -6.95 -3.98
CA THR A 133 12.08 -5.70 -4.68
C THR A 133 13.22 -5.37 -5.65
N PRO A 134 12.99 -5.49 -6.99
CA PRO A 134 14.02 -5.20 -7.98
C PRO A 134 14.20 -3.68 -8.15
N THR A 135 15.43 -3.27 -8.48
CA THR A 135 15.81 -1.88 -8.75
C THR A 135 16.18 -1.67 -10.21
N MET A 136 15.99 -0.45 -10.74
CA MET A 136 16.21 -0.12 -12.15
C MET A 136 17.63 -0.40 -12.64
N ASN A 137 18.62 -0.46 -11.72
CA ASN A 137 20.02 -0.77 -12.01
C ASN A 137 20.34 -2.28 -12.09
N GLY A 138 19.32 -3.14 -12.15
CA GLY A 138 19.51 -4.60 -12.24
C GLY A 138 19.80 -5.29 -10.91
N GLY A 139 19.79 -4.56 -9.81
CA GLY A 139 19.94 -5.06 -8.45
C GLY A 139 18.61 -5.33 -7.74
N TYR A 140 18.71 -5.46 -6.42
CA TYR A 140 17.58 -5.63 -5.52
C TYR A 140 17.75 -4.74 -4.29
N ASP A 141 16.63 -4.34 -3.68
CA ASP A 141 16.67 -3.72 -2.38
C ASP A 141 16.92 -4.78 -1.30
N LEU A 142 18.07 -4.68 -0.66
CA LEU A 142 18.56 -5.64 0.34
C LEU A 142 18.82 -4.96 1.69
N THR A 143 18.41 -3.70 1.84
CA THR A 143 18.68 -2.87 3.01
C THR A 143 17.39 -2.54 3.75
N TYR A 144 17.48 -2.22 5.04
CA TYR A 144 16.32 -1.75 5.80
C TYR A 144 16.04 -0.27 5.45
N GLY A 145 14.85 -0.01 4.93
CA GLY A 145 14.43 1.28 4.38
C GLY A 145 13.25 1.95 5.08
N TYR A 146 12.98 1.64 6.37
CA TYR A 146 11.83 2.19 7.10
C TYR A 146 12.27 2.89 8.39
N PRO A 147 11.44 3.79 8.98
CA PRO A 147 11.70 4.32 10.31
C PRO A 147 11.75 3.22 11.38
N PRO A 148 12.41 3.45 12.53
CA PRO A 148 12.87 2.38 13.43
C PRO A 148 11.83 1.81 14.39
N LEU A 149 10.59 2.31 14.44
CA LEU A 149 9.61 1.87 15.46
C LEU A 149 9.36 0.36 15.38
N VAL A 150 9.24 -0.22 14.18
CA VAL A 150 8.89 -1.64 14.05
C VAL A 150 10.04 -2.55 14.48
N PRO A 151 11.31 -2.33 14.09
CA PRO A 151 12.45 -3.02 14.71
C PRO A 151 12.53 -2.87 16.23
N LEU A 152 12.27 -1.67 16.76
CA LEU A 152 12.24 -1.43 18.23
C LEU A 152 11.15 -2.27 18.94
N LEU A 153 9.99 -2.45 18.34
CA LEU A 153 8.93 -3.32 18.86
C LEU A 153 9.24 -4.81 18.66
N THR A 154 10.05 -5.13 17.66
CA THR A 154 10.39 -6.51 17.30
C THR A 154 11.54 -7.04 18.14
N ALA A 155 12.54 -6.22 18.46
CA ALA A 155 13.74 -6.63 19.18
C ALA A 155 13.45 -7.34 20.54
N PRO A 156 12.53 -6.87 21.40
CA PRO A 156 12.21 -7.59 22.64
C PRO A 156 11.66 -9.00 22.43
N LEU A 157 10.96 -9.26 21.31
CA LEU A 157 10.41 -10.59 21.02
C LEU A 157 11.49 -11.59 20.63
N LEU A 158 12.67 -11.13 20.18
CA LEU A 158 13.81 -11.99 19.91
C LEU A 158 14.33 -12.66 21.19
N TRP A 159 14.31 -11.94 22.31
CA TRP A 159 14.69 -12.48 23.63
C TRP A 159 13.69 -13.56 24.13
N LEU A 160 12.46 -13.54 23.63
CA LEU A 160 11.43 -14.54 23.91
C LEU A 160 11.51 -15.75 22.94
N GLY A 161 12.53 -15.84 22.10
CA GLY A 161 12.78 -16.97 21.20
C GLY A 161 12.00 -16.98 19.89
N HIS A 162 11.34 -15.86 19.54
CA HIS A 162 10.51 -15.82 18.31
C HIS A 162 11.31 -15.69 16.99
N GLY A 163 12.62 -15.50 17.03
CA GLY A 163 13.51 -15.57 15.88
C GLY A 163 13.06 -14.82 14.62
N ALA A 164 12.91 -15.54 13.51
CA ALA A 164 12.50 -14.96 12.21
C ALA A 164 11.04 -14.48 12.19
N LEU A 165 10.20 -14.95 13.12
CA LEU A 165 8.77 -14.63 13.19
C LEU A 165 8.47 -13.33 13.94
N ALA A 166 9.43 -12.77 14.66
CA ALA A 166 9.19 -11.64 15.57
C ALA A 166 8.50 -10.45 14.87
N ALA A 167 8.93 -10.08 13.66
CA ALA A 167 8.32 -8.98 12.90
C ALA A 167 6.86 -9.27 12.51
N THR A 168 6.56 -10.50 12.10
CA THR A 168 5.21 -10.91 11.70
C THR A 168 4.27 -11.02 12.89
N VAL A 169 4.79 -11.36 14.09
CA VAL A 169 4.03 -11.31 15.35
C VAL A 169 3.65 -9.87 15.69
N VAL A 170 4.59 -8.91 15.58
CA VAL A 170 4.33 -7.49 15.83
C VAL A 170 3.25 -6.96 14.90
N THR A 171 3.37 -7.19 13.60
CA THR A 171 2.42 -6.66 12.61
C THR A 171 1.06 -7.34 12.70
N THR A 172 0.99 -8.66 12.96
CA THR A 172 -0.28 -9.36 13.18
C THR A 172 -0.95 -8.90 14.47
N GLY A 173 -0.19 -8.75 15.56
CA GLY A 173 -0.68 -8.18 16.81
C GLY A 173 -1.21 -6.75 16.63
N ALA A 174 -0.48 -5.91 15.89
CA ALA A 174 -0.89 -4.55 15.57
C ALA A 174 -2.21 -4.52 14.76
N LEU A 175 -2.38 -5.43 13.78
CA LEU A 175 -3.64 -5.55 13.05
C LEU A 175 -4.81 -5.89 13.97
N LEU A 176 -4.64 -6.87 14.86
CA LEU A 176 -5.70 -7.27 15.80
C LEU A 176 -6.05 -6.13 16.76
N VAL A 177 -5.04 -5.45 17.32
CA VAL A 177 -5.23 -4.26 18.18
C VAL A 177 -5.92 -3.14 17.40
N GLY A 178 -5.50 -2.88 16.17
CA GLY A 178 -6.12 -1.89 15.28
C GLY A 178 -7.60 -2.21 15.00
N ALA A 179 -7.91 -3.46 14.68
CA ALA A 179 -9.28 -3.93 14.43
C ALA A 179 -10.18 -3.77 15.67
N VAL A 180 -9.70 -4.18 16.85
CA VAL A 180 -10.41 -4.02 18.13
C VAL A 180 -10.60 -2.52 18.45
N THR A 181 -9.57 -1.70 18.21
CA THR A 181 -9.63 -0.25 18.46
C THR A 181 -10.67 0.39 17.55
N LEU A 182 -10.67 0.12 16.26
CA LEU A 182 -11.67 0.64 15.32
C LEU A 182 -13.08 0.18 15.72
N TRP A 183 -13.24 -1.13 16.00
CA TRP A 183 -14.49 -1.71 16.44
C TRP A 183 -15.07 -1.03 17.69
N ARG A 184 -14.21 -0.69 18.68
CA ARG A 184 -14.62 0.01 19.91
C ARG A 184 -14.97 1.47 19.67
N LEU A 185 -14.22 2.16 18.81
CA LEU A 185 -14.37 3.59 18.56
C LEU A 185 -15.57 3.91 17.65
N LEU A 186 -16.02 2.95 16.83
CA LEU A 186 -17.19 3.13 15.97
C LEU A 186 -18.51 2.95 16.75
N PRO A 187 -19.59 3.67 16.35
CA PRO A 187 -20.93 3.42 16.85
C PRO A 187 -21.35 1.96 16.61
N VAL A 188 -22.18 1.45 17.52
CA VAL A 188 -22.62 0.04 17.51
C VAL A 188 -23.01 -0.48 16.13
N PRO A 189 -23.87 0.21 15.34
CA PRO A 189 -24.27 -0.30 14.04
C PRO A 189 -23.15 -0.48 13.01
N TRP A 190 -21.97 0.13 13.21
CA TRP A 190 -20.84 0.10 12.29
C TRP A 190 -19.71 -0.87 12.72
N ARG A 191 -19.88 -1.55 13.86
CA ARG A 191 -18.83 -2.41 14.43
C ARG A 191 -18.48 -3.59 13.55
N SER A 192 -19.47 -4.25 12.96
CA SER A 192 -19.22 -5.34 12.01
C SER A 192 -18.51 -4.87 10.74
N ALA A 193 -18.75 -3.63 10.29
CA ALA A 193 -18.00 -3.06 9.19
C ALA A 193 -16.50 -2.91 9.52
N ALA A 194 -16.16 -2.57 10.79
CA ALA A 194 -14.75 -2.55 11.21
C ALA A 194 -14.12 -3.94 11.11
N THR A 195 -14.82 -4.99 11.57
CA THR A 195 -14.36 -6.37 11.42
C THR A 195 -14.15 -6.73 9.95
N MET A 196 -15.12 -6.39 9.11
CA MET A 196 -15.07 -6.68 7.67
C MET A 196 -13.85 -6.04 6.98
N VAL A 197 -13.61 -4.74 7.19
CA VAL A 197 -12.52 -4.03 6.50
C VAL A 197 -11.13 -4.35 7.06
N CYS A 198 -11.03 -4.72 8.35
CA CYS A 198 -9.74 -5.06 8.96
C CYS A 198 -9.38 -6.53 8.81
N LEU A 199 -10.34 -7.45 8.97
CA LEU A 199 -10.08 -8.87 9.10
C LEU A 199 -10.81 -9.73 8.07
N GLY A 200 -11.84 -9.17 7.40
CA GLY A 200 -12.55 -9.83 6.31
C GLY A 200 -11.69 -9.96 5.05
N PHE A 201 -12.14 -10.76 4.09
CA PHE A 201 -11.52 -10.99 2.78
C PHE A 201 -10.07 -11.51 2.81
N GLY A 202 -9.40 -11.52 3.97
CA GLY A 202 -8.03 -12.01 4.14
C GLY A 202 -6.90 -11.09 3.65
N PHE A 203 -7.20 -9.89 3.12
CA PHE A 203 -6.18 -8.98 2.56
C PHE A 203 -5.25 -8.40 3.64
N LEU A 204 -5.77 -7.64 4.59
CA LEU A 204 -4.95 -7.07 5.67
C LEU A 204 -4.30 -8.15 6.56
N PRO A 205 -4.99 -9.26 6.92
CA PRO A 205 -4.33 -10.42 7.53
C PRO A 205 -3.14 -10.96 6.72
N SER A 206 -3.22 -10.97 5.37
CA SER A 206 -2.11 -11.38 4.54
C SER A 206 -0.92 -10.43 4.65
N TYR A 207 -1.14 -9.11 4.55
CA TYR A 207 -0.08 -8.13 4.72
C TYR A 207 0.53 -8.15 6.12
N ALA A 208 -0.29 -8.36 7.16
CA ALA A 208 0.19 -8.46 8.53
C ALA A 208 1.14 -9.65 8.73
N ARG A 209 0.79 -10.85 8.25
CA ARG A 209 1.65 -12.03 8.35
C ARG A 209 2.89 -11.97 7.43
N LEU A 210 2.90 -11.09 6.44
CA LEU A 210 4.10 -10.79 5.64
C LEU A 210 5.06 -9.81 6.34
N GLY A 211 4.64 -9.21 7.47
CA GLY A 211 5.51 -8.35 8.27
C GLY A 211 5.58 -6.90 7.81
N TYR A 212 4.58 -6.40 7.05
CA TYR A 212 4.59 -5.03 6.56
C TYR A 212 4.49 -3.98 7.67
N PRO A 213 5.49 -3.09 7.85
CA PRO A 213 5.48 -2.01 8.84
C PRO A 213 4.26 -1.09 8.73
N ALA A 214 3.70 -0.97 7.53
CA ALA A 214 2.49 -0.18 7.26
C ALA A 214 1.27 -0.62 8.08
N ILE A 215 1.20 -1.88 8.52
CA ILE A 215 0.12 -2.37 9.40
C ILE A 215 0.24 -1.75 10.80
N VAL A 216 1.44 -1.60 11.33
CA VAL A 216 1.66 -0.91 12.63
C VAL A 216 1.27 0.56 12.50
N ALA A 217 1.69 1.21 11.41
CA ALA A 217 1.30 2.59 11.12
C ALA A 217 -0.22 2.75 11.01
N LEU A 218 -0.92 1.85 10.33
CA LEU A 218 -2.37 1.83 10.23
C LEU A 218 -3.05 1.72 11.60
N ALA A 219 -2.60 0.79 12.45
CA ALA A 219 -3.15 0.60 13.79
C ALA A 219 -3.03 1.88 14.64
N LEU A 220 -1.89 2.57 14.54
CA LEU A 220 -1.64 3.85 15.22
C LEU A 220 -2.45 5.01 14.62
N LEU A 221 -2.73 5.00 13.31
CA LEU A 221 -3.55 6.04 12.67
C LEU A 221 -5.04 5.94 13.01
N ILE A 222 -5.56 4.76 13.30
CA ILE A 222 -6.99 4.56 13.61
C ILE A 222 -7.49 5.54 14.71
N PRO A 223 -6.88 5.63 15.91
CA PRO A 223 -7.33 6.57 16.93
C PRO A 223 -7.15 8.04 16.51
N VAL A 224 -6.22 8.33 15.61
CA VAL A 224 -5.98 9.68 15.10
C VAL A 224 -7.13 10.13 14.20
N VAL A 225 -7.55 9.29 13.26
CA VAL A 225 -8.53 9.65 12.22
C VAL A 225 -9.98 9.58 12.72
N VAL A 226 -10.29 8.72 13.70
CA VAL A 226 -11.65 8.64 14.27
C VAL A 226 -12.02 9.93 14.96
N ARG A 227 -13.09 10.59 14.47
CA ARG A 227 -13.57 11.88 14.98
C ARG A 227 -12.48 12.98 15.04
N TRP A 228 -11.55 12.97 14.10
CA TRP A 228 -10.45 13.94 14.04
C TRP A 228 -10.91 15.41 14.10
N PRO A 229 -12.09 15.83 13.56
CA PRO A 229 -12.54 17.22 13.67
C PRO A 229 -12.75 17.69 15.11
N ARG A 230 -12.80 16.78 16.09
CA ARG A 230 -12.91 17.12 17.52
C ARG A 230 -11.56 17.39 18.20
N ILE A 231 -10.44 17.11 17.54
CA ILE A 231 -9.09 17.35 18.11
C ILE A 231 -8.91 18.85 18.34
N GLY A 232 -8.55 19.24 19.56
CA GLY A 232 -8.34 20.64 19.96
C GLY A 232 -9.62 21.48 20.05
N ALA A 233 -10.80 20.87 20.17
CA ALA A 233 -12.04 21.57 20.44
C ALA A 233 -11.92 22.43 21.72
N GLY A 234 -12.45 23.66 21.70
CA GLY A 234 -12.30 24.60 22.80
C GLY A 234 -10.88 25.17 23.02
N GLY A 235 -9.96 24.96 22.06
CA GLY A 235 -8.58 25.48 22.11
C GLY A 235 -7.61 24.69 22.99
N ARG A 236 -8.05 23.62 23.64
CA ARG A 236 -7.26 22.77 24.53
C ARG A 236 -7.04 21.39 23.89
N LEU A 237 -5.84 20.85 24.01
CA LEU A 237 -5.57 19.54 23.44
C LEU A 237 -6.08 18.39 24.32
N GLY A 238 -6.01 18.54 25.65
CA GLY A 238 -6.37 17.49 26.61
C GLY A 238 -5.55 16.19 26.42
N TRP A 239 -5.66 15.25 27.36
CA TRP A 239 -4.93 13.98 27.29
C TRP A 239 -5.25 13.14 26.04
N GLY A 240 -6.53 13.09 25.65
CA GLY A 240 -6.93 12.37 24.44
C GLY A 240 -6.37 12.98 23.14
N GLY A 241 -6.19 14.29 23.11
CA GLY A 241 -5.56 14.98 21.98
C GLY A 241 -4.05 14.73 21.92
N PHE A 242 -3.37 14.74 23.08
CA PHE A 242 -1.95 14.39 23.18
C PHE A 242 -1.70 12.93 22.80
N ALA A 243 -2.52 11.99 23.28
CA ALA A 243 -2.42 10.58 22.90
C ALA A 243 -2.55 10.39 21.39
N ARG A 244 -3.49 11.09 20.73
CA ARG A 244 -3.64 11.05 19.27
C ARG A 244 -2.44 11.65 18.54
N ALA A 245 -1.90 12.76 19.04
CA ALA A 245 -0.68 13.36 18.47
C ALA A 245 0.52 12.42 18.65
N ALA A 246 0.64 11.75 19.80
CA ALA A 246 1.66 10.72 20.04
C ALA A 246 1.50 9.53 19.07
N CYS A 247 0.27 9.04 18.88
CA CYS A 247 0.00 7.99 17.88
C CYS A 247 0.36 8.43 16.46
N LEU A 248 0.12 9.70 16.10
CA LEU A 248 0.52 10.25 14.80
C LEU A 248 2.05 10.25 14.63
N GLY A 249 2.79 10.72 15.64
CA GLY A 249 4.25 10.70 15.65
C GLY A 249 4.81 9.28 15.56
N ALA A 250 4.25 8.35 16.34
CA ALA A 250 4.62 6.94 16.30
C ALA A 250 4.28 6.28 14.95
N ALA A 251 3.13 6.61 14.34
CA ALA A 251 2.79 6.13 13.00
C ALA A 251 3.80 6.61 11.94
N CYS A 252 4.22 7.86 12.02
CA CYS A 252 5.28 8.43 11.18
C CYS A 252 6.66 7.79 11.44
N ALA A 253 6.89 7.26 12.65
CA ALA A 253 8.11 6.54 13.02
C ALA A 253 8.03 5.02 12.72
N ALA A 254 6.86 4.51 12.31
CA ALA A 254 6.69 3.13 11.86
C ALA A 254 6.89 3.00 10.35
N GLN A 255 6.42 4.00 9.57
CA GLN A 255 6.45 3.93 8.11
C GLN A 255 6.25 5.33 7.51
N GLN A 256 6.70 5.56 6.27
CA GLN A 256 6.63 6.87 5.60
C GLN A 256 5.23 7.23 5.06
N LEU A 257 4.35 6.26 4.83
CA LEU A 257 3.00 6.52 4.31
C LEU A 257 2.21 7.56 5.14
N PRO A 258 2.23 7.54 6.49
CA PRO A 258 1.58 8.57 7.30
C PRO A 258 2.05 10.00 7.03
N TRP A 259 3.27 10.21 6.51
CA TRP A 259 3.80 11.53 6.22
C TRP A 259 2.94 12.29 5.21
N PHE A 260 2.36 11.57 4.25
CA PHE A 260 1.43 12.16 3.27
C PHE A 260 0.11 12.60 3.90
N LEU A 261 -0.33 11.95 4.99
CA LEU A 261 -1.57 12.31 5.69
C LEU A 261 -1.39 13.58 6.56
N VAL A 262 -0.22 13.77 7.16
CA VAL A 262 0.04 14.85 8.14
C VAL A 262 -0.39 16.22 7.63
N PRO A 263 0.04 16.74 6.46
CA PRO A 263 -0.31 18.08 6.01
C PRO A 263 -1.82 18.24 5.80
N PHE A 264 -2.52 17.23 5.31
CA PHE A 264 -3.98 17.26 5.12
C PHE A 264 -4.70 17.33 6.46
N LEU A 265 -4.29 16.50 7.42
CA LEU A 265 -4.90 16.46 8.75
C LEU A 265 -4.69 17.79 9.48
N LEU A 266 -3.48 18.34 9.48
CA LEU A 266 -3.16 19.61 10.12
C LEU A 266 -3.91 20.79 9.47
N ALA A 267 -3.99 20.83 8.14
CA ALA A 267 -4.77 21.82 7.41
C ALA A 267 -6.27 21.74 7.75
N GLY A 268 -6.80 20.51 7.80
CA GLY A 268 -8.20 20.26 8.20
C GLY A 268 -8.48 20.72 9.64
N ILE A 269 -7.64 20.35 10.61
CA ILE A 269 -7.76 20.76 12.01
C ILE A 269 -7.66 22.29 12.11
N TYR A 270 -6.67 22.91 11.45
CA TYR A 270 -6.54 24.35 11.42
C TYR A 270 -7.81 25.04 10.92
N ALA A 271 -8.36 24.58 9.80
CA ALA A 271 -9.55 25.17 9.21
C ALA A 271 -10.78 25.07 10.12
N VAL A 272 -11.00 23.91 10.76
CA VAL A 272 -12.11 23.72 11.71
C VAL A 272 -11.91 24.61 12.94
N ARG A 273 -10.73 24.59 13.56
CA ARG A 273 -10.42 25.37 14.75
C ARG A 273 -10.45 26.89 14.47
N ARG A 274 -9.95 27.31 13.31
CA ARG A 274 -9.98 28.73 12.93
C ARG A 274 -11.42 29.26 12.79
N GLY A 275 -12.32 28.43 12.25
CA GLY A 275 -13.73 28.79 12.16
C GLY A 275 -14.45 28.89 13.51
N GLU A 276 -13.94 28.22 14.55
CA GLU A 276 -14.52 28.21 15.91
C GLU A 276 -13.84 29.20 16.85
N LEU A 277 -12.54 29.35 16.80
CA LEU A 277 -11.71 29.97 17.84
C LEU A 277 -10.86 31.14 17.35
N GLY A 278 -10.87 31.41 16.03
CA GLY A 278 -9.98 32.39 15.41
C GLY A 278 -8.60 31.84 15.05
N ALA A 279 -7.84 32.61 14.27
CA ALA A 279 -6.60 32.16 13.64
C ALA A 279 -5.49 31.85 14.65
N ARG A 280 -5.26 32.69 15.65
CA ARG A 280 -4.18 32.54 16.64
C ARG A 280 -4.36 31.29 17.49
N THR A 281 -5.57 31.05 18.01
CA THR A 281 -5.87 29.87 18.82
C THR A 281 -5.79 28.60 17.99
N ALA A 282 -6.28 28.61 16.74
CA ALA A 282 -6.15 27.49 15.82
C ALA A 282 -4.69 27.14 15.52
N ALA A 283 -3.85 28.15 15.27
CA ALA A 283 -2.41 27.95 15.06
C ALA A 283 -1.74 27.31 16.29
N TRP A 284 -2.08 27.77 17.50
CA TRP A 284 -1.56 27.16 18.73
C TRP A 284 -2.00 25.71 18.92
N VAL A 285 -3.25 25.36 18.58
CA VAL A 285 -3.71 23.96 18.62
C VAL A 285 -2.90 23.10 17.65
N VAL A 286 -2.74 23.54 16.40
CA VAL A 286 -1.94 22.83 15.40
C VAL A 286 -0.49 22.69 15.84
N LEU A 287 0.12 23.77 16.35
CA LEU A 287 1.49 23.75 16.85
C LEU A 287 1.69 22.73 17.98
N ARG A 288 0.74 22.64 18.92
CA ARG A 288 0.79 21.67 20.03
C ARG A 288 0.66 20.23 19.52
N ILE A 289 -0.22 19.97 18.54
CA ILE A 289 -0.35 18.65 17.92
C ILE A 289 0.93 18.28 17.20
N THR A 290 1.45 19.19 16.37
CA THR A 290 2.69 18.99 15.62
C THR A 290 3.87 18.80 16.58
N GLY A 291 4.00 19.63 17.61
CA GLY A 291 5.04 19.53 18.62
C GLY A 291 5.01 18.18 19.33
N ALA A 292 3.84 17.73 19.81
CA ALA A 292 3.71 16.42 20.46
C ALA A 292 4.03 15.27 19.51
N ALA A 293 3.56 15.31 18.26
CA ALA A 293 3.86 14.28 17.26
C ALA A 293 5.36 14.24 16.91
N VAL A 294 5.97 15.40 16.68
CA VAL A 294 7.41 15.52 16.40
C VAL A 294 8.24 15.05 17.59
N THR A 295 7.85 15.39 18.83
CA THR A 295 8.55 14.93 20.04
C THR A 295 8.57 13.40 20.09
N VAL A 296 7.43 12.73 19.87
CA VAL A 296 7.37 11.27 19.88
C VAL A 296 8.18 10.68 18.73
N TRP A 297 8.08 11.26 17.54
CA TRP A 297 8.86 10.85 16.38
C TRP A 297 10.37 10.98 16.65
N LEU A 298 10.81 12.11 17.20
CA LEU A 298 12.20 12.34 17.59
C LEU A 298 12.66 11.34 18.65
N LEU A 299 11.91 11.12 19.73
CA LEU A 299 12.26 10.18 20.77
C LEU A 299 12.51 8.77 20.22
N ILE A 300 11.70 8.32 19.26
CA ILE A 300 11.85 7.01 18.61
C ILE A 300 13.09 6.98 17.71
N ASN A 301 13.41 8.09 17.03
CA ASN A 301 14.50 8.14 16.05
C ASN A 301 15.84 8.60 16.63
N THR A 302 15.87 9.24 17.82
CA THR A 302 17.05 9.93 18.37
C THR A 302 18.28 9.03 18.44
N TYR A 303 18.13 7.78 18.92
CA TYR A 303 19.24 6.84 18.98
C TYR A 303 19.94 6.70 17.61
N PHE A 304 19.18 6.42 16.56
CA PHE A 304 19.71 6.22 15.21
C PHE A 304 20.25 7.52 14.58
N MET A 305 19.58 8.65 14.87
CA MET A 305 20.03 9.97 14.41
C MET A 305 21.39 10.36 15.00
N VAL A 306 21.69 9.90 16.22
CA VAL A 306 22.96 10.19 16.91
C VAL A 306 24.02 9.16 16.57
N SER A 307 23.68 7.86 16.57
CA SER A 307 24.65 6.78 16.36
C SER A 307 25.05 6.60 14.89
N GLU A 308 24.11 6.78 13.96
CA GLU A 308 24.32 6.52 12.53
C GLU A 308 23.59 7.56 11.62
N PRO A 309 23.89 8.87 11.76
CA PRO A 309 23.05 9.94 11.19
C PRO A 309 22.91 9.88 9.66
N ARG A 310 24.01 9.58 8.94
CA ARG A 310 23.99 9.54 7.46
C ARG A 310 23.26 8.30 6.94
N THR A 311 23.56 7.13 7.49
CA THR A 311 22.95 5.87 7.06
C THR A 311 21.49 5.80 7.48
N TRP A 312 21.13 6.32 8.68
CA TRP A 312 19.76 6.51 9.10
C TRP A 312 18.97 7.41 8.13
N ALA A 313 19.50 8.59 7.78
CA ALA A 313 18.81 9.52 6.88
C ALA A 313 18.60 8.91 5.49
N SER A 314 19.62 8.28 4.92
CA SER A 314 19.52 7.60 3.61
C SER A 314 18.59 6.39 3.68
N GLY A 315 18.63 5.60 4.76
CA GLY A 315 17.75 4.45 4.93
C GLY A 315 16.30 4.84 5.10
N VAL A 316 15.99 5.81 5.97
CA VAL A 316 14.60 6.31 6.14
C VAL A 316 14.08 6.99 4.87
N ALA A 317 14.94 7.60 4.05
CA ALA A 317 14.58 8.17 2.75
C ALA A 317 14.53 7.11 1.63
N LEU A 318 15.02 5.90 1.85
CA LEU A 318 15.20 4.87 0.81
C LEU A 318 13.96 4.62 -0.05
N PRO A 319 12.73 4.44 0.47
CA PRO A 319 11.55 4.24 -0.36
C PRO A 319 11.21 5.41 -1.29
N LEU A 320 11.77 6.58 -1.05
CA LEU A 320 11.60 7.78 -1.88
C LEU A 320 12.75 7.96 -2.87
N THR A 321 13.93 7.39 -2.58
CA THR A 321 15.18 7.59 -3.34
C THR A 321 15.67 6.33 -4.04
N GLN A 322 15.21 5.13 -3.61
CA GLN A 322 15.54 3.88 -4.29
C GLN A 322 14.95 3.90 -5.70
N ASN A 323 15.76 3.62 -6.69
CA ASN A 323 15.30 3.41 -8.06
C ASN A 323 14.66 2.02 -8.20
N ALA A 324 13.61 1.74 -7.41
CA ALA A 324 12.85 0.50 -7.55
C ALA A 324 12.12 0.48 -8.90
N THR A 325 12.05 -0.69 -9.53
CA THR A 325 11.32 -0.84 -10.79
C THR A 325 9.88 -0.38 -10.65
N ILE A 326 9.37 0.26 -11.69
CA ILE A 326 7.97 0.69 -11.72
C ILE A 326 7.05 -0.53 -11.58
N HIS A 327 6.04 -0.40 -10.74
CA HIS A 327 5.10 -1.49 -10.45
C HIS A 327 3.76 -0.95 -9.97
N GLY A 328 2.67 -1.64 -10.31
CA GLY A 328 1.37 -1.38 -9.70
C GLY A 328 0.22 -1.23 -10.66
N GLN A 329 -0.91 -0.79 -10.12
CA GLN A 329 -2.24 -0.77 -10.74
C GLN A 329 -2.72 0.64 -11.10
N GLY A 330 -1.94 1.68 -10.78
CA GLY A 330 -2.24 3.06 -11.15
C GLY A 330 -1.95 3.36 -12.62
N LEU A 331 -1.86 4.66 -12.98
CA LEU A 331 -1.61 5.08 -14.37
C LEU A 331 -0.24 4.63 -14.92
N VAL A 332 0.71 4.28 -14.05
CA VAL A 332 1.94 3.58 -14.45
C VAL A 332 1.66 2.29 -15.23
N GLY A 333 0.49 1.68 -15.02
CA GLY A 333 0.01 0.53 -15.79
C GLY A 333 -0.06 0.78 -17.29
N LEU A 334 -0.20 2.04 -17.74
CA LEU A 334 -0.16 2.40 -19.16
C LEU A 334 1.20 2.00 -19.77
N ALA A 335 2.31 2.42 -19.16
CA ALA A 335 3.65 2.06 -19.62
C ALA A 335 3.97 0.57 -19.44
N LEU A 336 3.40 -0.07 -18.39
CA LEU A 336 3.67 -1.47 -18.08
C LEU A 336 2.91 -2.45 -18.97
N TYR A 337 1.64 -2.17 -19.32
CA TYR A 337 0.74 -3.17 -19.89
C TYR A 337 0.14 -2.79 -21.24
N TYR A 338 -0.01 -1.50 -21.53
CA TYR A 338 -0.75 -1.02 -22.70
C TYR A 338 0.14 -0.45 -23.81
N THR A 339 1.36 0.02 -23.46
CA THR A 339 2.37 0.48 -24.42
C THR A 339 3.59 -0.44 -24.42
N ASP A 340 4.55 -0.14 -25.28
CA ASP A 340 5.83 -0.86 -25.32
C ASP A 340 6.89 -0.26 -24.39
N GLY A 341 6.50 0.65 -23.50
CA GLY A 341 7.37 1.28 -22.51
C GLY A 341 7.42 2.79 -22.63
N SER A 342 8.41 3.40 -21.99
CA SER A 342 8.63 4.85 -21.99
C SER A 342 10.07 5.19 -21.58
N ASP A 343 10.61 6.26 -22.16
CA ASP A 343 11.87 6.92 -21.80
C ASP A 343 11.71 7.98 -20.70
N ARG A 344 10.49 8.21 -20.21
CA ARG A 344 10.11 9.33 -19.33
C ARG A 344 9.46 8.90 -18.03
N LEU A 345 9.90 7.77 -17.45
CA LEU A 345 9.25 7.18 -16.27
C LEU A 345 9.30 8.08 -15.03
N ALA A 346 10.35 8.88 -14.86
CA ALA A 346 10.50 9.81 -13.75
C ALA A 346 9.32 10.81 -13.61
N TRP A 347 8.63 11.11 -14.73
CA TRP A 347 7.48 12.01 -14.72
C TRP A 347 6.28 11.51 -13.93
N TYR A 348 6.15 10.18 -13.69
CA TYR A 348 5.13 9.62 -12.78
C TYR A 348 5.36 10.09 -11.34
N SER A 349 6.62 10.16 -10.87
CA SER A 349 6.93 10.69 -9.53
C SER A 349 6.55 12.16 -9.41
N HIS A 350 6.89 12.99 -10.43
CA HIS A 350 6.48 14.39 -10.47
C HIS A 350 4.95 14.52 -10.47
N ALA A 351 4.24 13.72 -11.28
CA ALA A 351 2.79 13.70 -11.34
C ALA A 351 2.16 13.39 -9.96
N SER A 352 2.67 12.41 -9.25
CA SER A 352 2.21 12.03 -7.91
C SER A 352 2.39 13.18 -6.90
N MET A 353 3.55 13.82 -6.87
CA MET A 353 3.82 14.93 -5.95
C MET A 353 2.96 16.17 -6.28
N LEU A 354 2.79 16.50 -7.57
CA LEU A 354 1.92 17.58 -8.02
C LEU A 354 0.46 17.30 -7.67
N LEU A 355 0.01 16.06 -7.82
CA LEU A 355 -1.34 15.67 -7.42
C LEU A 355 -1.54 15.79 -5.91
N ALA A 356 -0.58 15.36 -5.10
CA ALA A 356 -0.64 15.53 -3.64
C ALA A 356 -0.76 17.01 -3.25
N GLY A 357 0.06 17.87 -3.83
CA GLY A 357 0.00 19.33 -3.63
C GLY A 357 -1.32 19.93 -4.10
N ALA A 358 -1.82 19.53 -5.27
CA ALA A 358 -3.10 19.98 -5.81
C ALA A 358 -4.28 19.56 -4.92
N LEU A 359 -4.30 18.32 -4.45
CA LEU A 359 -5.35 17.82 -3.54
C LEU A 359 -5.31 18.54 -2.18
N LEU A 360 -4.13 18.85 -1.65
CA LEU A 360 -4.00 19.65 -0.44
C LEU A 360 -4.51 21.09 -0.65
N ALA A 361 -4.14 21.71 -1.77
CA ALA A 361 -4.64 23.04 -2.12
C ALA A 361 -6.17 23.04 -2.30
N LEU A 362 -6.72 22.04 -2.98
CA LEU A 362 -8.18 21.85 -3.11
C LEU A 362 -8.85 21.65 -1.75
N LEU A 363 -8.26 20.85 -0.85
CA LEU A 363 -8.77 20.68 0.50
C LEU A 363 -8.84 22.04 1.24
N VAL A 364 -7.77 22.83 1.19
CA VAL A 364 -7.72 24.13 1.85
C VAL A 364 -8.76 25.09 1.26
N LEU A 365 -8.86 25.14 -0.07
CA LEU A 365 -9.80 26.02 -0.78
C LEU A 365 -11.26 25.60 -0.59
N PHE A 366 -11.54 24.31 -0.39
CA PHE A 366 -12.90 23.74 -0.37
C PHE A 366 -13.16 22.88 0.86
N VAL A 367 -12.55 23.19 2.00
CA VAL A 367 -12.61 22.39 3.24
C VAL A 367 -14.05 22.11 3.70
N ARG A 368 -14.99 22.99 3.47
CA ARG A 368 -16.42 22.78 3.82
C ARG A 368 -17.05 21.63 3.04
N ARG A 369 -16.53 21.32 1.84
CA ARG A 369 -16.98 20.21 1.00
C ARG A 369 -16.08 19.00 1.11
N LEU A 370 -14.77 19.21 1.06
CA LEU A 370 -13.75 18.14 1.05
C LEU A 370 -13.30 17.71 2.45
N GLY A 371 -13.69 18.44 3.51
CA GLY A 371 -13.33 18.12 4.88
C GLY A 371 -13.60 16.67 5.28
N PRO A 372 -14.75 16.06 4.96
CA PRO A 372 -14.98 14.64 5.23
C PRO A 372 -13.93 13.70 4.61
N ALA A 373 -13.35 14.08 3.47
CA ALA A 373 -12.35 13.29 2.77
C ALA A 373 -10.90 13.60 3.18
N THR A 374 -10.66 14.49 4.15
CA THR A 374 -9.31 14.92 4.59
C THR A 374 -8.34 13.76 4.79
N THR A 375 -8.80 12.66 5.39
CA THR A 375 -7.97 11.50 5.71
C THR A 375 -7.86 10.48 4.57
N VAL A 376 -8.50 10.75 3.45
CA VAL A 376 -8.58 9.87 2.27
C VAL A 376 -7.85 10.47 1.07
N LEU A 377 -7.95 11.80 0.89
CA LEU A 377 -7.38 12.51 -0.26
C LEU A 377 -5.88 12.25 -0.51
N PRO A 378 -4.99 12.20 0.51
CA PRO A 378 -3.56 12.02 0.26
C PRO A 378 -3.24 10.72 -0.49
N TRP A 379 -4.02 9.69 -0.29
CA TRP A 379 -3.81 8.38 -0.90
C TRP A 379 -4.11 8.35 -2.40
N CYS A 380 -4.93 9.26 -2.88
CA CYS A 380 -5.22 9.40 -4.31
C CYS A 380 -3.95 9.75 -5.12
N ALA A 381 -2.96 10.38 -4.48
CA ALA A 381 -1.70 10.74 -5.14
C ALA A 381 -0.91 9.50 -5.60
N PHE A 382 -1.00 8.39 -4.88
CA PHE A 382 -0.32 7.15 -5.25
C PHE A 382 -0.82 6.53 -6.55
N PHE A 383 -2.01 6.93 -7.03
CA PHE A 383 -2.53 6.46 -8.33
C PHE A 383 -1.68 6.91 -9.51
N LEU A 384 -0.93 8.02 -9.37
CA LEU A 384 0.00 8.54 -10.38
C LEU A 384 1.46 8.15 -10.09
N ALA A 385 1.76 7.50 -8.97
CA ALA A 385 3.13 7.18 -8.58
C ALA A 385 3.76 6.08 -9.45
N THR A 386 5.09 6.05 -9.53
CA THR A 386 5.88 4.97 -10.15
C THR A 386 5.62 3.62 -9.50
N ARG A 387 5.30 3.62 -8.19
CA ARG A 387 4.84 2.46 -7.44
C ARG A 387 3.44 2.71 -6.92
N SER A 388 2.46 2.12 -7.58
CA SER A 388 1.03 2.26 -7.27
C SER A 388 0.45 0.89 -6.88
N GLN A 389 0.97 0.34 -5.77
CA GLN A 389 0.62 -1.00 -5.31
C GLN A 389 -0.79 -1.03 -4.70
N ASP A 390 -1.50 -2.14 -4.89
CA ASP A 390 -2.80 -2.42 -4.28
C ASP A 390 -2.77 -2.34 -2.74
N GLY A 391 -1.66 -2.73 -2.12
CA GLY A 391 -1.42 -2.60 -0.69
C GLY A 391 -1.66 -1.18 -0.17
N TYR A 392 -1.26 -0.15 -0.92
CA TYR A 392 -1.49 1.24 -0.51
C TYR A 392 -2.97 1.59 -0.41
N TYR A 393 -3.80 1.06 -1.31
CA TYR A 393 -5.25 1.29 -1.30
C TYR A 393 -5.96 0.44 -0.24
N LEU A 394 -5.56 -0.82 -0.08
CA LEU A 394 -6.15 -1.72 0.92
C LEU A 394 -5.89 -1.25 2.36
N LEU A 395 -4.67 -0.75 2.64
CA LEU A 395 -4.32 -0.17 3.94
C LEU A 395 -5.19 1.04 4.32
N MET A 396 -5.83 1.70 3.33
CA MET A 396 -6.71 2.86 3.55
C MET A 396 -8.13 2.47 3.92
N THR A 397 -8.59 1.25 3.64
CA THR A 397 -10.01 0.90 3.80
C THR A 397 -10.52 1.11 5.24
N PRO A 398 -9.77 0.81 6.32
CA PRO A 398 -10.18 1.17 7.68
C PRO A 398 -10.28 2.68 7.91
N LEU A 399 -9.40 3.48 7.30
CA LEU A 399 -9.42 4.94 7.42
C LEU A 399 -10.61 5.55 6.66
N TRP A 400 -11.00 4.97 5.53
CA TRP A 400 -12.20 5.37 4.78
C TRP A 400 -13.47 5.11 5.58
N LEU A 401 -13.58 3.92 6.21
CA LEU A 401 -14.69 3.60 7.09
C LEU A 401 -14.75 4.59 8.27
N ALA A 402 -13.61 4.84 8.92
CA ALA A 402 -13.54 5.82 10.02
C ALA A 402 -13.99 7.21 9.59
N ALA A 403 -13.55 7.68 8.41
CA ALA A 403 -13.97 8.97 7.85
C ALA A 403 -15.48 9.00 7.57
N ALA A 404 -16.00 8.00 6.85
CA ALA A 404 -17.42 7.92 6.48
C ALA A 404 -18.36 7.94 7.71
N VAL A 405 -17.97 7.22 8.78
CA VAL A 405 -18.83 7.04 9.96
C VAL A 405 -18.66 8.16 10.99
N THR A 406 -17.45 8.72 11.11
CA THR A 406 -17.12 9.60 12.26
C THR A 406 -16.82 11.04 11.89
N THR A 407 -16.85 11.39 10.60
CA THR A 407 -16.51 12.72 10.09
C THR A 407 -17.67 13.29 9.25
N PRO A 408 -18.81 13.64 9.86
CA PRO A 408 -19.96 14.15 9.14
C PRO A 408 -19.68 15.51 8.51
N ALA A 409 -20.30 15.78 7.35
CA ALA A 409 -20.16 17.05 6.63
C ALA A 409 -20.53 18.30 7.50
N THR A 410 -21.45 18.14 8.45
CA THR A 410 -21.85 19.18 9.39
C THR A 410 -20.70 19.69 10.25
N SER A 411 -19.68 18.89 10.53
CA SER A 411 -18.48 19.30 11.26
C SER A 411 -17.68 20.40 10.55
N PHE A 412 -17.89 20.59 9.26
CA PHE A 412 -17.18 21.56 8.42
C PHE A 412 -18.02 22.78 8.05
N ALA A 413 -19.29 22.84 8.45
CA ALA A 413 -20.19 23.95 8.09
C ALA A 413 -19.62 25.32 8.47
N ARG A 414 -18.97 25.41 9.64
CA ARG A 414 -18.34 26.62 10.17
C ARG A 414 -16.83 26.68 9.95
N ALA A 415 -16.21 25.67 9.30
CA ALA A 415 -14.79 25.68 9.07
C ALA A 415 -14.36 26.93 8.28
N TRP A 416 -13.21 27.48 8.66
CA TRP A 416 -12.63 28.59 7.91
C TRP A 416 -12.23 28.10 6.52
N GLN A 417 -12.58 28.87 5.51
CA GLN A 417 -12.26 28.60 4.13
C GLN A 417 -11.82 29.90 3.47
N PRO A 418 -10.67 29.92 2.77
CA PRO A 418 -10.25 31.07 1.99
C PRO A 418 -11.35 31.47 0.99
N ARG A 419 -11.56 32.77 0.82
CA ARG A 419 -12.52 33.33 -0.15
C ARG A 419 -11.77 34.25 -1.10
N PRO A 420 -10.95 33.74 -2.02
CA PRO A 420 -10.30 34.58 -2.99
C PRO A 420 -11.36 35.28 -3.86
N ARG A 421 -11.10 36.54 -4.23
CA ARG A 421 -12.03 37.38 -4.97
C ARG A 421 -12.54 36.76 -6.26
N PHE A 422 -11.70 35.99 -6.96
CA PHE A 422 -12.06 35.32 -8.21
C PHE A 422 -13.05 34.16 -8.02
N LEU A 423 -13.20 33.64 -6.80
CA LEU A 423 -14.22 32.62 -6.45
C LEU A 423 -15.53 33.22 -5.92
N SER A 424 -15.63 34.56 -5.88
CA SER A 424 -16.85 35.28 -5.49
C SER A 424 -17.38 36.06 -6.68
N GLY A 425 -18.65 35.86 -7.07
CA GLY A 425 -19.24 36.57 -8.20
C GLY A 425 -20.16 35.71 -9.05
N PRO A 426 -20.78 36.27 -10.10
CA PRO A 426 -21.78 35.59 -10.92
C PRO A 426 -21.20 34.35 -11.66
N ARG A 427 -19.91 34.39 -12.03
CA ARG A 427 -19.22 33.27 -12.68
C ARG A 427 -18.58 32.26 -11.73
N ARG A 428 -19.00 32.21 -10.47
CA ARG A 428 -18.39 31.34 -9.42
C ARG A 428 -18.25 29.89 -9.83
N ARG A 429 -19.25 29.29 -10.50
CA ARG A 429 -19.15 27.87 -10.93
C ARG A 429 -18.01 27.65 -11.92
N ALA A 430 -17.91 28.50 -12.92
CA ALA A 430 -16.81 28.44 -13.91
C ALA A 430 -15.45 28.66 -13.23
N ALA A 431 -15.33 29.62 -12.31
CA ALA A 431 -14.10 29.86 -11.56
C ALA A 431 -13.72 28.67 -10.67
N LEU A 432 -14.66 27.97 -10.05
CA LEU A 432 -14.41 26.75 -9.27
C LEU A 432 -13.86 25.63 -10.15
N VAL A 433 -14.50 25.40 -11.31
CA VAL A 433 -14.04 24.37 -12.27
C VAL A 433 -12.65 24.74 -12.81
N ALA A 434 -12.44 26.00 -13.21
CA ALA A 434 -11.16 26.47 -13.69
C ALA A 434 -10.04 26.34 -12.64
N THR A 435 -10.32 26.65 -11.38
CA THR A 435 -9.36 26.48 -10.28
C THR A 435 -9.01 25.01 -10.07
N ALA A 436 -10.00 24.12 -10.05
CA ALA A 436 -9.76 22.69 -9.93
C ALA A 436 -8.96 22.16 -11.11
N ALA A 437 -9.31 22.56 -12.34
CA ALA A 437 -8.58 22.19 -13.55
C ALA A 437 -7.14 22.71 -13.51
N LEU A 438 -6.92 23.98 -13.18
CA LEU A 438 -5.58 24.58 -13.09
C LEU A 438 -4.67 23.84 -12.10
N LEU A 439 -5.21 23.38 -10.97
CA LEU A 439 -4.45 22.63 -9.97
C LEU A 439 -4.16 21.19 -10.41
N LEU A 440 -5.08 20.53 -11.13
CA LEU A 440 -4.94 19.12 -11.51
C LEU A 440 -4.20 18.93 -12.85
N VAL A 441 -4.32 19.88 -13.77
CA VAL A 441 -3.72 19.80 -15.13
C VAL A 441 -2.21 19.54 -15.09
N PRO A 442 -1.38 20.15 -14.22
CA PRO A 442 0.06 19.85 -14.20
C PRO A 442 0.35 18.38 -13.88
N ALA A 443 -0.36 17.78 -12.93
CA ALA A 443 -0.19 16.37 -12.61
C ALA A 443 -0.61 15.44 -13.77
N LEU A 444 -1.72 15.76 -14.43
CA LEU A 444 -2.20 15.03 -15.61
C LEU A 444 -1.25 15.21 -16.81
N ALA A 445 -0.70 16.41 -17.01
CA ALA A 445 0.27 16.68 -18.07
C ALA A 445 1.56 15.87 -17.85
N CYS A 446 2.09 15.83 -16.62
CA CYS A 446 3.24 14.99 -16.29
C CYS A 446 2.95 13.51 -16.54
N THR A 447 1.75 13.03 -16.18
CA THR A 447 1.34 11.66 -16.45
C THR A 447 1.24 11.37 -17.96
N ALA A 448 0.68 12.31 -18.74
CA ALA A 448 0.63 12.20 -20.19
C ALA A 448 2.03 12.13 -20.81
N VAL A 449 2.95 13.00 -20.37
CA VAL A 449 4.36 12.96 -20.79
C VAL A 449 5.00 11.60 -20.48
N ALA A 450 4.78 11.06 -19.28
CA ALA A 450 5.30 9.75 -18.90
C ALA A 450 4.71 8.61 -19.76
N ALA A 451 3.41 8.66 -20.02
CA ALA A 451 2.69 7.61 -20.76
C ALA A 451 2.93 7.65 -22.28
N THR A 452 3.26 8.81 -22.84
CA THR A 452 3.50 8.99 -24.28
C THR A 452 4.99 8.94 -24.65
N GLY A 453 5.88 8.69 -23.69
CA GLY A 453 7.30 8.46 -23.96
C GLY A 453 7.50 7.26 -24.89
N SER A 454 8.59 7.31 -25.67
CA SER A 454 8.96 6.24 -26.61
C SER A 454 9.91 5.24 -25.94
N PRO A 455 9.76 3.91 -26.14
CA PRO A 455 10.72 2.97 -25.62
C PRO A 455 12.08 3.16 -26.30
N PRO A 456 13.18 3.40 -25.54
CA PRO A 456 14.48 3.71 -26.15
C PRO A 456 15.16 2.46 -26.73
N LEU A 457 14.79 1.26 -26.26
CA LEU A 457 15.37 0.00 -26.73
C LEU A 457 14.37 -0.77 -27.58
N ALA A 458 14.68 -0.97 -28.85
CA ALA A 458 13.94 -1.90 -29.69
C ALA A 458 14.50 -3.32 -29.54
N MET A 459 13.62 -4.28 -29.30
CA MET A 459 14.00 -5.66 -29.06
C MET A 459 13.42 -6.60 -30.13
N ARG A 460 14.16 -7.68 -30.43
CA ARG A 460 13.68 -8.80 -31.24
C ARG A 460 14.27 -10.10 -30.72
N VAL A 461 13.43 -11.02 -30.26
CA VAL A 461 13.87 -12.38 -29.91
C VAL A 461 14.19 -13.11 -31.21
N THR A 462 15.42 -13.57 -31.35
CA THR A 462 15.91 -14.30 -32.54
C THR A 462 15.93 -15.80 -32.31
N ARG A 463 16.09 -16.25 -31.06
CA ARG A 463 16.13 -17.67 -30.71
C ARG A 463 15.63 -17.85 -29.26
N ALA A 464 14.93 -18.95 -29.01
CA ALA A 464 14.63 -19.47 -27.69
C ALA A 464 15.06 -20.95 -27.63
N LEU A 465 15.95 -21.27 -26.69
CA LEU A 465 16.32 -22.65 -26.40
C LEU A 465 15.38 -23.19 -25.31
N THR A 466 14.82 -24.37 -25.60
CA THR A 466 13.89 -25.04 -24.69
C THR A 466 14.44 -26.42 -24.31
N THR A 467 14.32 -26.77 -23.03
CA THR A 467 14.64 -28.09 -22.48
C THR A 467 13.41 -29.01 -22.38
N GLY A 468 12.30 -28.57 -23.00
CA GLY A 468 11.02 -29.28 -23.04
C GLY A 468 9.92 -28.35 -23.55
N PRO A 469 8.68 -28.81 -23.68
CA PRO A 469 7.61 -28.06 -24.34
C PRO A 469 7.22 -26.75 -23.62
N THR A 470 7.57 -26.59 -22.34
CA THR A 470 7.21 -25.41 -21.54
C THR A 470 8.36 -24.84 -20.72
N ALA A 471 9.60 -25.25 -20.98
CA ALA A 471 10.77 -24.83 -20.21
C ALA A 471 11.79 -24.14 -21.12
N VAL A 472 12.05 -22.86 -20.89
CA VAL A 472 13.02 -22.04 -21.62
C VAL A 472 14.30 -21.94 -20.79
N SER A 473 15.43 -22.35 -21.37
CA SER A 473 16.76 -22.30 -20.74
C SER A 473 17.61 -21.11 -21.21
N GLU A 474 17.30 -20.55 -22.39
CA GLU A 474 18.03 -19.40 -22.92
C GLU A 474 17.18 -18.62 -23.93
N LEU A 475 17.33 -17.31 -23.94
CA LEU A 475 16.79 -16.42 -24.98
C LEU A 475 17.94 -15.67 -25.66
N THR A 476 17.93 -15.65 -26.99
CA THR A 476 18.80 -14.76 -27.76
C THR A 476 17.98 -13.59 -28.28
N VAL A 477 18.38 -12.37 -27.90
CA VAL A 477 17.65 -11.14 -28.18
C VAL A 477 18.56 -10.15 -28.89
N ARG A 478 18.15 -9.65 -30.04
CA ARG A 478 18.77 -8.49 -30.65
C ARG A 478 18.15 -7.25 -30.04
N VAL A 479 18.97 -6.36 -29.49
CA VAL A 479 18.58 -5.09 -28.88
C VAL A 479 19.21 -3.95 -29.68
N THR A 480 18.41 -2.97 -30.07
CA THR A 480 18.87 -1.76 -30.76
C THR A 480 18.57 -0.57 -29.85
N ASN A 481 19.61 0.18 -29.50
CA ASN A 481 19.47 1.44 -28.79
C ASN A 481 19.06 2.54 -29.80
N ARG A 482 17.92 3.18 -29.55
CA ARG A 482 17.39 4.29 -30.37
C ARG A 482 17.60 5.64 -29.72
N ASP A 483 18.14 5.64 -28.49
CA ASP A 483 18.43 6.86 -27.72
C ASP A 483 19.77 7.47 -28.14
N ASP A 484 19.92 8.75 -27.88
CA ASP A 484 21.15 9.52 -28.09
C ASP A 484 22.23 9.25 -27.03
N SER A 485 21.86 8.52 -25.96
CA SER A 485 22.73 8.15 -24.85
C SER A 485 23.04 6.66 -24.84
N ALA A 486 24.17 6.30 -24.22
CA ALA A 486 24.50 4.90 -23.97
C ALA A 486 23.62 4.35 -22.82
N LEU A 487 23.06 3.14 -22.97
CA LEU A 487 22.13 2.54 -22.04
C LEU A 487 22.65 1.22 -21.49
N THR A 488 22.43 0.96 -20.20
CA THR A 488 22.76 -0.32 -19.53
C THR A 488 21.48 -1.12 -19.33
N PRO A 489 21.21 -2.15 -20.17
CA PRO A 489 19.95 -2.89 -20.17
C PRO A 489 19.92 -4.00 -19.12
N HIS A 490 18.84 -4.05 -18.33
CA HIS A 490 18.55 -5.14 -17.38
C HIS A 490 17.26 -5.85 -17.76
N PHE A 491 17.35 -7.18 -17.96
CA PHE A 491 16.31 -7.98 -18.60
C PHE A 491 15.46 -8.75 -17.58
N THR A 492 14.16 -8.83 -17.82
CA THR A 492 13.25 -9.67 -17.06
C THR A 492 12.07 -10.14 -17.92
N LEU A 493 11.44 -11.25 -17.53
CA LEU A 493 10.16 -11.67 -18.08
C LEU A 493 9.03 -11.37 -17.11
N THR A 494 7.89 -11.01 -17.65
CA THR A 494 6.67 -10.80 -16.87
C THR A 494 5.50 -11.60 -17.42
N THR A 495 4.70 -12.13 -16.50
CA THR A 495 3.44 -12.82 -16.78
C THR A 495 2.34 -12.16 -15.99
N GLY A 496 1.46 -11.40 -16.65
CA GLY A 496 0.54 -10.50 -15.96
C GLY A 496 1.29 -9.46 -15.12
N GLN A 497 1.01 -9.37 -13.82
CA GLN A 497 1.72 -8.49 -12.89
C GLN A 497 3.02 -9.11 -12.33
N GLY A 498 3.17 -10.44 -12.40
CA GLY A 498 4.34 -11.14 -11.89
C GLY A 498 5.57 -10.84 -12.75
N MET A 499 6.67 -10.48 -12.08
CA MET A 499 7.98 -10.25 -12.68
C MET A 499 8.95 -11.33 -12.19
N THR A 500 9.73 -11.94 -13.10
CA THR A 500 10.82 -12.85 -12.72
C THR A 500 11.94 -12.05 -12.05
N ARG A 501 12.83 -12.74 -11.32
CA ARG A 501 14.14 -12.16 -11.00
C ARG A 501 14.86 -11.78 -12.30
N TRP A 502 15.92 -10.96 -12.21
CA TRP A 502 16.68 -10.52 -13.37
C TRP A 502 17.26 -11.71 -14.13
N TRP A 503 17.14 -11.66 -15.45
CA TRP A 503 17.82 -12.60 -16.36
C TRP A 503 19.26 -12.15 -16.55
N THR A 504 20.20 -13.10 -16.52
CA THR A 504 21.61 -12.82 -16.69
C THR A 504 21.98 -12.74 -18.17
N ALA A 505 22.54 -11.64 -18.60
CA ALA A 505 23.15 -11.53 -19.92
C ALA A 505 24.53 -12.21 -19.90
N VAL A 506 24.61 -13.43 -20.40
CA VAL A 506 25.88 -14.19 -20.47
C VAL A 506 26.72 -13.80 -21.70
N GLN A 507 26.11 -13.11 -22.66
CA GLN A 507 26.77 -12.54 -23.83
C GLN A 507 26.08 -11.22 -24.20
N GLY A 508 26.84 -10.26 -24.68
CA GLY A 508 26.42 -8.93 -25.05
C GLY A 508 27.19 -7.85 -24.26
N PRO A 509 27.22 -6.61 -24.73
CA PRO A 509 27.90 -5.52 -24.02
C PRO A 509 27.12 -5.14 -22.74
N ALA A 510 27.81 -4.81 -21.66
CA ALA A 510 27.17 -4.33 -20.42
C ALA A 510 26.43 -3.01 -20.70
N THR A 511 27.02 -2.13 -21.49
CA THR A 511 26.42 -0.86 -21.91
C THR A 511 26.32 -0.82 -23.44
N LEU A 512 25.15 -0.51 -23.96
CA LEU A 512 24.87 -0.42 -25.39
C LEU A 512 24.98 1.05 -25.84
N PRO A 513 25.99 1.39 -26.68
CA PRO A 513 26.18 2.75 -27.15
C PRO A 513 24.95 3.29 -27.91
N ALA A 514 24.86 4.63 -28.01
CA ALA A 514 23.81 5.31 -28.76
C ALA A 514 23.74 4.79 -30.21
N HIS A 515 22.53 4.60 -30.72
CA HIS A 515 22.23 4.20 -32.10
C HIS A 515 22.90 2.89 -32.57
N THR A 516 23.33 2.02 -31.65
CA THR A 516 23.94 0.72 -31.98
C THR A 516 23.00 -0.45 -31.70
N SER A 517 23.35 -1.61 -32.27
CA SER A 517 22.64 -2.86 -32.04
C SER A 517 23.61 -3.92 -31.54
N ALA A 518 23.17 -4.70 -30.56
CA ALA A 518 23.91 -5.87 -30.08
C ALA A 518 22.98 -7.09 -29.90
N VAL A 519 23.61 -8.27 -29.85
CA VAL A 519 22.91 -9.52 -29.55
C VAL A 519 23.24 -9.94 -28.12
N TYR A 520 22.19 -10.16 -27.33
CA TYR A 520 22.28 -10.62 -25.96
C TYR A 520 21.83 -12.09 -25.86
N ARG A 521 22.61 -12.89 -25.15
CA ARG A 521 22.20 -14.22 -24.72
C ARG A 521 21.81 -14.13 -23.25
N LEU A 522 20.55 -14.45 -22.96
CA LEU A 522 19.93 -14.28 -21.65
C LEU A 522 19.63 -15.63 -21.03
N GLN A 523 20.07 -15.85 -19.81
CA GLN A 523 19.73 -17.02 -19.01
C GLN A 523 18.75 -16.65 -17.90
N PRO A 524 17.75 -17.52 -17.60
CA PRO A 524 16.81 -17.30 -16.51
C PRO A 524 17.50 -17.32 -15.14
N PRO A 525 16.90 -16.74 -14.09
CA PRO A 525 17.45 -16.70 -12.72
C PRO A 525 17.45 -18.08 -12.01
N GLY A 526 17.15 -19.13 -12.72
CA GLY A 526 17.19 -20.52 -12.30
C GLY A 526 17.51 -21.40 -13.50
N PRO A 527 17.49 -22.74 -13.37
CA PRO A 527 17.88 -23.63 -14.46
C PRO A 527 17.00 -23.46 -15.71
N VAL A 528 15.71 -23.13 -15.52
CA VAL A 528 14.76 -22.90 -16.62
C VAL A 528 13.66 -21.92 -16.20
N PHE A 529 13.14 -21.16 -17.16
CA PHE A 529 11.87 -20.44 -17.01
C PHE A 529 10.72 -21.32 -17.50
N ARG A 530 9.76 -21.60 -16.62
CA ARG A 530 8.57 -22.38 -16.96
C ARG A 530 7.49 -21.49 -17.55
N VAL A 531 7.13 -21.74 -18.79
CA VAL A 531 6.04 -21.03 -19.47
C VAL A 531 4.71 -21.40 -18.81
N PRO A 532 3.89 -20.45 -18.38
CA PRO A 532 2.57 -20.72 -17.82
C PRO A 532 1.68 -21.47 -18.81
N ARG A 533 1.04 -22.55 -18.35
CA ARG A 533 0.16 -23.39 -19.18
C ARG A 533 -1.24 -22.79 -19.42
N ARG A 534 -1.59 -21.67 -18.77
CA ARG A 534 -2.90 -21.04 -18.92
C ARG A 534 -3.03 -20.44 -20.33
N PRO A 535 -4.06 -20.81 -21.11
CA PRO A 535 -4.31 -20.20 -22.41
C PRO A 535 -4.45 -18.69 -22.29
N GLY A 536 -3.91 -17.94 -23.24
CA GLY A 536 -3.99 -16.49 -23.26
C GLY A 536 -3.05 -15.75 -22.28
N THR A 537 -2.16 -16.45 -21.56
CA THR A 537 -1.17 -15.77 -20.71
C THR A 537 -0.20 -14.99 -21.59
N ARG A 538 -0.26 -13.65 -21.44
CA ARG A 538 0.65 -12.73 -22.12
C ARG A 538 2.01 -12.77 -21.42
N ILE A 539 3.08 -13.06 -22.14
CA ILE A 539 4.45 -13.03 -21.66
C ILE A 539 5.13 -11.83 -22.31
N ARG A 540 5.74 -10.97 -21.50
CA ARG A 540 6.48 -9.82 -21.99
C ARG A 540 7.94 -9.93 -21.57
N LEU A 541 8.84 -9.73 -22.54
CA LEU A 541 10.22 -9.39 -22.25
C LEU A 541 10.27 -7.90 -21.95
N ARG A 542 10.83 -7.55 -20.79
CA ARG A 542 11.03 -6.17 -20.35
C ARG A 542 12.49 -5.89 -20.15
N VAL A 543 12.89 -4.69 -20.50
CA VAL A 543 14.21 -4.14 -20.24
C VAL A 543 14.09 -2.83 -19.53
N PHE A 544 14.80 -2.70 -18.43
CA PHE A 544 14.89 -1.50 -17.62
C PHE A 544 16.29 -0.91 -17.73
N THR A 545 16.40 0.42 -17.64
CA THR A 545 17.66 1.15 -17.46
C THR A 545 17.49 2.15 -16.33
N ALA A 546 18.59 2.49 -15.62
CA ALA A 546 18.56 3.38 -14.47
C ALA A 546 19.06 4.80 -14.77
N SER A 547 19.74 5.01 -15.89
CA SER A 547 20.29 6.32 -16.26
C SER A 547 20.23 6.50 -17.77
N PRO A 548 19.17 7.11 -18.28
CA PRO A 548 17.91 7.52 -17.63
C PRO A 548 17.02 6.32 -17.21
N ASP A 549 16.04 6.58 -16.30
CA ASP A 549 15.02 5.59 -15.93
C ASP A 549 14.09 5.34 -17.11
N THR A 550 14.22 4.15 -17.74
CA THR A 550 13.40 3.80 -18.89
C THR A 550 12.86 2.38 -18.81
N LEU A 551 11.81 2.13 -19.56
CA LEU A 551 11.25 0.82 -19.80
C LEU A 551 11.07 0.61 -21.29
N SER A 552 11.53 -0.55 -21.79
CA SER A 552 11.16 -1.08 -23.09
C SER A 552 10.57 -2.47 -22.92
N SER A 553 9.46 -2.75 -23.59
CA SER A 553 8.71 -4.01 -23.46
C SER A 553 8.35 -4.56 -24.83
N MET A 554 8.32 -5.87 -24.96
CA MET A 554 7.77 -6.55 -26.12
C MET A 554 7.03 -7.82 -25.72
N ASP A 555 5.97 -8.15 -26.41
CA ASP A 555 5.31 -9.44 -26.28
C ASP A 555 6.12 -10.53 -26.96
N ILE A 556 6.30 -11.64 -26.26
CA ILE A 556 7.03 -12.78 -26.79
C ILE A 556 6.13 -14.01 -26.87
N ARG A 557 6.30 -14.77 -27.96
CA ARG A 557 5.69 -16.09 -28.13
C ARG A 557 6.79 -17.13 -27.87
N LEU A 558 6.58 -17.94 -26.84
CA LEU A 558 7.50 -19.02 -26.52
C LEU A 558 6.95 -20.36 -27.02
N PRO A 559 7.80 -21.29 -27.49
CA PRO A 559 7.39 -22.63 -27.89
C PRO A 559 6.62 -23.32 -26.74
N GLY A 560 5.51 -23.99 -27.05
CA GLY A 560 4.69 -24.74 -26.08
C GLY A 560 3.46 -24.00 -25.51
N GLY A 561 3.32 -22.69 -25.72
CA GLY A 561 2.12 -21.96 -25.37
C GLY A 561 1.02 -22.06 -26.45
N ARG A 562 -0.04 -22.84 -26.22
CA ARG A 562 -1.26 -22.74 -27.06
C ARG A 562 -1.91 -21.39 -26.82
N GLN A 563 -1.65 -20.42 -27.70
CA GLN A 563 -2.39 -19.15 -27.72
C GLN A 563 -3.40 -19.18 -28.87
N ASN A 564 -4.68 -19.08 -28.51
CA ASN A 564 -5.72 -18.66 -29.47
C ASN A 564 -5.51 -17.16 -29.70
N VAL A 565 -4.81 -16.80 -30.75
CA VAL A 565 -4.68 -15.42 -31.19
C VAL A 565 -5.85 -15.12 -32.10
N LYS A 566 -6.78 -14.27 -31.67
CA LYS A 566 -7.58 -13.48 -32.60
C LYS A 566 -6.62 -12.49 -33.27
N ASP A 567 -6.40 -12.68 -34.55
CA ASP A 567 -5.60 -11.77 -35.38
C ASP A 567 -6.20 -10.35 -35.30
N HIS A 568 -5.49 -9.43 -34.62
CA HIS A 568 -5.73 -8.01 -34.86
C HIS A 568 -4.96 -7.64 -36.14
N PRO A 569 -5.65 -7.12 -37.17
CA PRO A 569 -4.98 -6.67 -38.38
C PRO A 569 -4.00 -5.55 -38.04
N ALA A 570 -2.79 -5.67 -38.56
CA ALA A 570 -1.76 -4.67 -38.48
C ALA A 570 -2.29 -3.33 -39.00
N VAL A 571 -2.29 -2.30 -38.14
CA VAL A 571 -2.53 -0.91 -38.57
C VAL A 571 -1.38 -0.54 -39.51
N ARG A 572 -1.67 -0.37 -40.79
CA ARG A 572 -0.76 0.20 -41.78
C ARG A 572 -0.45 1.64 -41.38
N PRO A 573 0.82 2.07 -41.43
CA PRO A 573 1.14 3.48 -41.25
C PRO A 573 0.55 4.26 -42.42
N ALA A 574 -0.24 5.29 -42.12
CA ALA A 574 -0.63 6.29 -43.10
C ALA A 574 0.60 7.05 -43.59
N ARG A 575 0.71 7.20 -44.90
CA ARG A 575 1.73 8.00 -45.60
C ARG A 575 1.55 9.49 -45.32
#